data_95a1ca5d746521b3d43d4517c2093947
#
_entry.id   95a1ca5d746521b3d43d4517c2093947
#
_cell.length_a   1.000
_cell.length_b   1.000
_cell.length_c   1.000
_cell.angle_alpha   90.00
_cell.angle_beta   90.00
_cell.angle_gamma   90.00
#
_symmetry.space_group_name_H-M   'P 1'
#
loop_
_entity.id
_entity.type
_entity.pdbx_description
1 polymer ?
#
loop_
_entity_poly.entity_id
_entity_poly.type
_entity_poly.pdbx_seq_one_letter_code
_entity_poly.pdbx_strand_id
1 'polypeptide(L)'
;MKKKVVVGMSGGVDSSVAAYLLKEQGYDVIGVTMQIWQDDATEAAENGCCGISAVDDARRVSGQLDIPYYVMNFKNEFKCNVIDYFVDEYKKGRTPNPCIACNRYVKWESLLKRSLEIGADYIATGHYARIHQLPNGRYTICNSVTAKKDQTYALYNLTQDQLSHTLLPIGDYTKDQVREIASKIGITVAKKPDSMEICFIPDNDYAGFITRETGYTSVPGNFIDVNGNVIGRHQGIIHYTVGQRKGLGLALGKPAFVVAIRPETNEVVIGDNSDVFSPKLYANNLNFMSIPSLEGEMRAKGKIRYSHEGAMCTIRMFDENTLECTFDEPVRAVTPGQALVLYDGDNVLGGGTII
;
A
#
# COMPACT_ATOMS: atom_id res chain seq x y z
N MET A 1 32.39 10.97 -9.93
CA MET A 1 31.97 9.56 -9.97
C MET A 1 30.49 9.51 -10.36
N LYS A 2 30.04 8.49 -11.10
CA LYS A 2 28.61 8.30 -11.35
C LYS A 2 27.91 7.97 -10.03
N LYS A 3 26.72 8.53 -9.83
CA LYS A 3 25.86 8.17 -8.70
C LYS A 3 25.36 6.74 -8.86
N LYS A 4 25.41 5.94 -7.79
CA LYS A 4 24.99 4.54 -7.80
C LYS A 4 23.55 4.41 -7.31
N VAL A 5 22.72 3.62 -8.02
CA VAL A 5 21.33 3.39 -7.68
C VAL A 5 20.98 1.90 -7.69
N VAL A 6 20.34 1.44 -6.62
CA VAL A 6 19.74 0.10 -6.55
C VAL A 6 18.28 0.19 -6.97
N VAL A 7 17.91 -0.54 -8.02
CA VAL A 7 16.54 -0.59 -8.54
C VAL A 7 15.84 -1.86 -8.08
N GLY A 8 14.74 -1.71 -7.34
CA GLY A 8 13.88 -2.84 -6.99
C GLY A 8 13.15 -3.37 -8.22
N MET A 9 13.55 -4.55 -8.70
CA MET A 9 13.01 -5.19 -9.91
C MET A 9 12.05 -6.33 -9.53
N SER A 10 10.78 -6.18 -9.88
CA SER A 10 9.72 -7.17 -9.61
C SER A 10 9.46 -8.13 -10.77
N GLY A 11 10.29 -8.12 -11.81
CA GLY A 11 10.01 -8.84 -13.07
C GLY A 11 8.84 -8.28 -13.87
N GLY A 12 8.36 -7.09 -13.54
CA GLY A 12 7.32 -6.36 -14.25
C GLY A 12 7.87 -5.26 -15.16
N VAL A 13 7.03 -4.75 -16.07
CA VAL A 13 7.41 -3.72 -17.04
C VAL A 13 7.86 -2.42 -16.38
N ASP A 14 7.19 -2.00 -15.31
CA ASP A 14 7.41 -0.71 -14.66
C ASP A 14 8.81 -0.60 -14.05
N SER A 15 9.22 -1.60 -13.26
CA SER A 15 10.56 -1.65 -12.67
C SER A 15 11.67 -1.82 -13.73
N SER A 16 11.37 -2.52 -14.81
CA SER A 16 12.31 -2.71 -15.93
C SER A 16 12.56 -1.40 -16.67
N VAL A 17 11.52 -0.63 -16.97
CA VAL A 17 11.65 0.69 -17.59
C VAL A 17 12.29 1.69 -16.63
N ALA A 18 12.00 1.59 -15.32
CA ALA A 18 12.68 2.40 -14.32
C ALA A 18 14.19 2.20 -14.35
N ALA A 19 14.66 0.96 -14.40
CA ALA A 19 16.09 0.63 -14.51
C ALA A 19 16.72 1.16 -15.82
N TYR A 20 16.02 1.00 -16.95
CA TYR A 20 16.45 1.54 -18.24
C TYR A 20 16.61 3.07 -18.21
N LEU A 21 15.60 3.80 -17.74
CA LEU A 21 15.62 5.26 -17.70
C LEU A 21 16.76 5.80 -16.84
N LEU A 22 17.04 5.16 -15.69
CA LEU A 22 18.15 5.56 -14.84
C LEU A 22 19.52 5.28 -15.48
N LYS A 23 19.66 4.17 -16.21
CA LYS A 23 20.88 3.89 -16.99
C LYS A 23 21.10 4.95 -18.06
N GLU A 24 20.07 5.33 -18.83
CA GLU A 24 20.13 6.40 -19.83
C GLU A 24 20.47 7.77 -19.22
N GLN A 25 20.00 8.03 -17.99
CA GLN A 25 20.36 9.25 -17.23
C GLN A 25 21.79 9.22 -16.69
N GLY A 26 22.54 8.14 -16.91
CA GLY A 26 23.95 8.03 -16.57
C GLY A 26 24.26 7.52 -15.17
N TYR A 27 23.26 7.01 -14.43
CA TYR A 27 23.50 6.35 -13.16
C TYR A 27 24.26 5.02 -13.31
N ASP A 28 24.97 4.63 -12.26
CA ASP A 28 25.50 3.27 -12.07
C ASP A 28 24.39 2.40 -11.45
N VAL A 29 23.70 1.64 -12.31
CA VAL A 29 22.46 0.93 -11.95
C VAL A 29 22.75 -0.51 -11.53
N ILE A 30 22.20 -0.92 -10.39
CA ILE A 30 22.18 -2.31 -9.89
C ILE A 30 20.72 -2.76 -9.77
N GLY A 31 20.34 -3.84 -10.43
CA GLY A 31 19.04 -4.48 -10.29
C GLY A 31 18.99 -5.40 -9.08
N VAL A 32 17.94 -5.30 -8.29
CA VAL A 32 17.71 -6.18 -7.12
C VAL A 32 16.28 -6.70 -7.12
N THR A 33 16.10 -8.02 -7.10
CA THR A 33 14.81 -8.63 -6.74
C THR A 33 14.80 -8.97 -5.26
N MET A 34 13.78 -8.50 -4.57
CA MET A 34 13.54 -8.85 -3.17
C MET A 34 12.79 -10.18 -3.10
N GLN A 35 13.41 -11.19 -2.52
CA GLN A 35 12.72 -12.44 -2.17
C GLN A 35 12.00 -12.23 -0.85
N ILE A 36 10.67 -12.00 -0.90
CA ILE A 36 9.86 -11.64 0.27
C ILE A 36 8.94 -12.76 0.75
N TRP A 37 8.41 -13.57 -0.15
CA TRP A 37 7.47 -14.63 0.16
C TRP A 37 7.63 -15.80 -0.80
N GLN A 38 7.49 -17.03 -0.32
CA GLN A 38 7.29 -18.23 -1.12
C GLN A 38 6.22 -19.06 -0.42
N ASP A 39 5.16 -19.36 -1.16
CA ASP A 39 4.22 -20.41 -0.75
C ASP A 39 4.70 -21.70 -1.41
N ASP A 40 5.27 -22.59 -0.60
CA ASP A 40 5.77 -23.89 -1.08
C ASP A 40 4.62 -24.84 -1.49
N ALA A 41 3.36 -24.45 -1.26
CA ALA A 41 2.19 -25.32 -1.40
C ALA A 41 1.32 -25.03 -2.65
N THR A 42 1.55 -23.95 -3.41
CA THR A 42 0.66 -23.60 -4.53
C THR A 42 1.41 -23.21 -5.81
N GLU A 43 0.94 -23.72 -6.97
CA GLU A 43 1.34 -23.27 -8.33
C GLU A 43 1.11 -21.74 -8.54
N ALA A 44 0.29 -21.10 -7.72
CA ALA A 44 0.06 -19.66 -7.71
C ALA A 44 1.31 -18.87 -7.29
N ALA A 45 2.24 -19.47 -6.56
CA ALA A 45 3.53 -18.88 -6.19
C ALA A 45 4.42 -18.58 -7.42
N GLU A 46 4.21 -19.23 -8.55
CA GLU A 46 4.97 -18.99 -9.78
C GLU A 46 4.66 -17.63 -10.44
N ASN A 47 3.47 -17.08 -10.23
CA ASN A 47 2.98 -15.86 -10.89
C ASN A 47 3.02 -14.59 -10.01
N GLY A 48 3.42 -14.69 -8.75
CA GLY A 48 3.62 -13.54 -7.85
C GLY A 48 4.82 -12.67 -8.24
N CYS A 49 4.89 -11.43 -7.76
CA CYS A 49 6.03 -10.51 -8.03
C CYS A 49 7.38 -10.99 -7.46
N CYS A 50 7.42 -12.08 -6.74
CA CYS A 50 8.60 -12.70 -6.12
C CYS A 50 8.73 -14.19 -6.46
N GLY A 51 7.91 -14.73 -7.36
CA GLY A 51 8.00 -16.10 -7.87
C GLY A 51 9.25 -16.31 -8.73
N ILE A 52 9.62 -17.58 -8.97
CA ILE A 52 10.79 -17.96 -9.79
C ILE A 52 10.73 -17.28 -11.17
N SER A 53 9.54 -17.25 -11.79
CA SER A 53 9.32 -16.58 -13.08
C SER A 53 9.63 -15.07 -13.04
N ALA A 54 9.31 -14.40 -11.94
CA ALA A 54 9.59 -12.96 -11.77
C ALA A 54 11.09 -12.67 -11.60
N VAL A 55 11.81 -13.55 -10.88
CA VAL A 55 13.28 -13.49 -10.75
C VAL A 55 13.94 -13.70 -12.09
N ASP A 56 13.49 -14.68 -12.87
CA ASP A 56 14.05 -14.96 -14.21
C ASP A 56 13.76 -13.85 -15.21
N ASP A 57 12.56 -13.26 -15.16
CA ASP A 57 12.23 -12.09 -15.97
C ASP A 57 13.13 -10.89 -15.62
N ALA A 58 13.30 -10.58 -14.33
CA ALA A 58 14.18 -9.51 -13.88
C ALA A 58 15.64 -9.76 -14.28
N ARG A 59 16.12 -11.01 -14.16
CA ARG A 59 17.47 -11.41 -14.59
C ARG A 59 17.67 -11.21 -16.09
N ARG A 60 16.71 -11.65 -16.93
CA ARG A 60 16.77 -11.45 -18.39
C ARG A 60 16.82 -9.97 -18.76
N VAL A 61 15.95 -9.17 -18.16
CA VAL A 61 15.93 -7.72 -18.40
C VAL A 61 17.26 -7.09 -17.97
N SER A 62 17.80 -7.46 -16.81
CA SER A 62 19.09 -6.94 -16.34
C SER A 62 20.23 -7.29 -17.29
N GLY A 63 20.23 -8.52 -17.84
CA GLY A 63 21.18 -8.93 -18.89
C GLY A 63 21.01 -8.13 -20.19
N GLN A 64 19.76 -7.87 -20.63
CA GLN A 64 19.49 -7.01 -21.79
C GLN A 64 19.95 -5.56 -21.57
N LEU A 65 19.79 -5.06 -20.36
CA LEU A 65 20.23 -3.72 -19.98
C LEU A 65 21.73 -3.65 -19.63
N ASP A 66 22.45 -4.76 -19.63
CA ASP A 66 23.85 -4.84 -19.20
C ASP A 66 24.07 -4.12 -17.86
N ILE A 67 23.34 -4.55 -16.82
CA ILE A 67 23.45 -4.08 -15.44
C ILE A 67 23.64 -5.27 -14.49
N PRO A 68 24.44 -5.11 -13.42
CA PRO A 68 24.54 -6.11 -12.35
C PRO A 68 23.17 -6.42 -11.76
N TYR A 69 22.93 -7.70 -11.41
CA TYR A 69 21.66 -8.12 -10.85
C TYR A 69 21.86 -9.08 -9.68
N TYR A 70 21.11 -8.86 -8.61
CA TYR A 70 21.15 -9.68 -7.40
C TYR A 70 19.75 -10.03 -6.91
N VAL A 71 19.64 -11.17 -6.23
CA VAL A 71 18.45 -11.54 -5.45
C VAL A 71 18.81 -11.42 -3.98
N MET A 72 18.05 -10.60 -3.25
CA MET A 72 18.26 -10.39 -1.82
C MET A 72 17.10 -10.98 -1.02
N ASN A 73 17.43 -11.71 0.05
CA ASN A 73 16.44 -12.32 0.93
C ASN A 73 15.91 -11.30 1.94
N PHE A 74 14.59 -11.08 1.92
CA PHE A 74 13.84 -10.25 2.86
C PHE A 74 12.65 -10.98 3.47
N LYS A 75 12.67 -12.33 3.48
CA LYS A 75 11.54 -13.14 3.96
C LYS A 75 11.21 -12.87 5.43
N ASN A 76 12.21 -12.72 6.29
CA ASN A 76 12.00 -12.44 7.70
C ASN A 76 11.40 -11.05 7.92
N GLU A 77 11.95 -10.02 7.26
CA GLU A 77 11.45 -8.66 7.35
C GLU A 77 10.02 -8.55 6.83
N PHE A 78 9.72 -9.27 5.75
CA PHE A 78 8.37 -9.31 5.18
C PHE A 78 7.39 -10.05 6.10
N LYS A 79 7.81 -11.21 6.65
CA LYS A 79 6.98 -11.95 7.59
C LYS A 79 6.63 -11.11 8.81
N CYS A 80 7.62 -10.58 9.51
CA CYS A 80 7.39 -9.84 10.76
C CYS A 80 6.63 -8.54 10.56
N ASN A 81 6.98 -7.75 9.52
CA ASN A 81 6.44 -6.39 9.38
C ASN A 81 5.23 -6.30 8.45
N VAL A 82 4.96 -7.32 7.63
CA VAL A 82 3.84 -7.28 6.69
C VAL A 82 2.82 -8.36 7.02
N ILE A 83 3.24 -9.64 7.10
CA ILE A 83 2.30 -10.74 7.30
C ILE A 83 1.79 -10.77 8.74
N ASP A 84 2.67 -10.76 9.73
CA ASP A 84 2.27 -10.80 11.14
C ASP A 84 1.43 -9.56 11.50
N TYR A 85 1.83 -8.36 11.01
CA TYR A 85 1.03 -7.15 11.12
C TYR A 85 -0.37 -7.29 10.48
N PHE A 86 -0.44 -7.84 9.26
CA PHE A 86 -1.71 -8.08 8.56
C PHE A 86 -2.63 -9.01 9.36
N VAL A 87 -2.11 -10.10 9.85
CA VAL A 87 -2.84 -11.08 10.67
C VAL A 87 -3.35 -10.45 11.97
N ASP A 88 -2.49 -9.72 12.67
CA ASP A 88 -2.81 -9.11 13.96
C ASP A 88 -3.89 -8.04 13.82
N GLU A 89 -3.86 -7.23 12.78
CA GLU A 89 -4.89 -6.22 12.54
C GLU A 89 -6.26 -6.86 12.22
N TYR A 90 -6.29 -7.92 11.40
CA TYR A 90 -7.54 -8.66 11.15
C TYR A 90 -8.11 -9.31 12.41
N LYS A 91 -7.27 -9.89 13.28
CA LYS A 91 -7.68 -10.43 14.59
C LYS A 91 -8.28 -9.35 15.52
N LYS A 92 -7.86 -8.10 15.37
CA LYS A 92 -8.42 -6.92 16.06
C LYS A 92 -9.64 -6.32 15.35
N GLY A 93 -10.19 -6.98 14.31
CA GLY A 93 -11.32 -6.46 13.53
C GLY A 93 -10.99 -5.23 12.67
N ARG A 94 -9.71 -4.99 12.39
CA ARG A 94 -9.23 -3.91 11.53
C ARG A 94 -8.88 -4.43 10.15
N THR A 95 -8.82 -3.54 9.17
CA THR A 95 -8.47 -3.92 7.79
C THR A 95 -7.20 -3.17 7.36
N PRO A 96 -6.00 -3.77 7.51
CA PRO A 96 -4.73 -3.14 7.19
C PRO A 96 -4.51 -3.02 5.68
N ASN A 97 -3.57 -2.16 5.28
CA ASN A 97 -3.04 -2.13 3.92
C ASN A 97 -1.60 -2.68 3.90
N PRO A 98 -1.39 -3.94 3.50
CA PRO A 98 -0.07 -4.56 3.54
C PRO A 98 0.94 -3.94 2.56
N CYS A 99 0.47 -3.29 1.47
CA CYS A 99 1.37 -2.60 0.54
C CYS A 99 2.03 -1.38 1.19
N ILE A 100 1.31 -0.66 2.06
CA ILE A 100 1.88 0.45 2.84
C ILE A 100 2.96 -0.08 3.79
N ALA A 101 2.69 -1.18 4.51
CA ALA A 101 3.65 -1.80 5.41
C ALA A 101 4.89 -2.32 4.65
N CYS A 102 4.69 -2.99 3.50
CA CYS A 102 5.77 -3.45 2.64
C CYS A 102 6.64 -2.30 2.13
N ASN A 103 6.03 -1.21 1.67
CA ASN A 103 6.78 -0.04 1.26
C ASN A 103 7.62 0.50 2.44
N ARG A 104 7.00 0.78 3.58
CA ARG A 104 7.69 1.35 4.75
C ARG A 104 8.85 0.48 5.23
N TYR A 105 8.58 -0.77 5.58
CA TYR A 105 9.50 -1.60 6.35
C TYR A 105 10.45 -2.44 5.48
N VAL A 106 9.99 -2.92 4.32
CA VAL A 106 10.81 -3.79 3.49
C VAL A 106 11.56 -3.00 2.42
N LYS A 107 10.88 -2.12 1.67
CA LYS A 107 11.54 -1.37 0.60
C LYS A 107 12.36 -0.19 1.13
N TRP A 108 11.75 0.67 1.94
CA TRP A 108 12.38 1.92 2.36
C TRP A 108 13.12 1.87 3.71
N GLU A 109 12.95 0.81 4.48
CA GLU A 109 13.77 0.58 5.68
C GLU A 109 14.86 -0.46 5.39
N SER A 110 14.48 -1.69 4.99
CA SER A 110 15.43 -2.79 4.85
C SER A 110 16.23 -2.74 3.54
N LEU A 111 15.58 -2.56 2.36
CA LEU A 111 16.30 -2.49 1.09
C LEU A 111 17.15 -1.21 1.00
N LEU A 112 16.63 -0.05 1.41
CA LEU A 112 17.41 1.19 1.41
C LEU A 112 18.65 1.04 2.29
N LYS A 113 18.50 0.57 3.52
CA LYS A 113 19.62 0.34 4.43
C LYS A 113 20.70 -0.55 3.80
N ARG A 114 20.34 -1.73 3.28
CA ARG A 114 21.29 -2.63 2.62
C ARG A 114 21.92 -2.02 1.37
N SER A 115 21.18 -1.17 0.65
CA SER A 115 21.70 -0.47 -0.53
C SER A 115 22.74 0.57 -0.16
N LEU A 116 22.54 1.34 0.90
CA LEU A 116 23.51 2.31 1.42
C LEU A 116 24.77 1.60 1.93
N GLU A 117 24.63 0.46 2.62
CA GLU A 117 25.73 -0.35 3.13
C GLU A 117 26.67 -0.87 2.00
N ILE A 118 26.14 -1.12 0.80
CA ILE A 118 26.96 -1.49 -0.38
C ILE A 118 27.42 -0.28 -1.20
N GLY A 119 27.25 0.92 -0.66
CA GLY A 119 27.72 2.17 -1.24
C GLY A 119 26.86 2.71 -2.38
N ALA A 120 25.57 2.39 -2.42
CA ALA A 120 24.62 3.07 -3.30
C ALA A 120 24.24 4.43 -2.73
N ASP A 121 23.99 5.41 -3.61
CA ASP A 121 23.51 6.74 -3.24
C ASP A 121 21.98 6.76 -3.13
N TYR A 122 21.30 5.93 -3.92
CA TYR A 122 19.83 5.91 -4.05
C TYR A 122 19.28 4.50 -4.15
N ILE A 123 18.00 4.38 -3.79
CA ILE A 123 17.15 3.30 -4.28
C ILE A 123 16.14 3.85 -5.28
N ALA A 124 15.66 2.98 -6.19
CA ALA A 124 14.61 3.33 -7.12
C ALA A 124 13.61 2.19 -7.28
N THR A 125 12.40 2.55 -7.65
CA THR A 125 11.32 1.59 -7.90
C THR A 125 10.46 2.04 -9.09
N GLY A 126 9.68 1.11 -9.64
CA GLY A 126 8.69 1.39 -10.67
C GLY A 126 7.35 1.90 -10.11
N HIS A 127 7.34 2.77 -9.09
CA HIS A 127 6.10 3.38 -8.62
C HIS A 127 5.73 4.61 -9.45
N TYR A 128 4.42 4.75 -9.69
CA TYR A 128 3.84 5.94 -10.32
C TYR A 128 3.59 7.02 -9.26
N ALA A 129 4.62 7.77 -8.94
CA ALA A 129 4.64 8.95 -8.09
C ALA A 129 5.86 9.79 -8.46
N ARG A 130 5.88 11.05 -8.07
CA ARG A 130 7.01 11.96 -8.28
C ARG A 130 7.53 12.44 -6.94
N ILE A 131 8.83 12.70 -6.85
CA ILE A 131 9.44 13.30 -5.65
C ILE A 131 10.04 14.64 -6.04
N HIS A 132 9.81 15.65 -5.23
CA HIS A 132 10.49 16.94 -5.37
C HIS A 132 10.75 17.58 -4.00
N GLN A 133 11.68 18.53 -3.98
CA GLN A 133 11.98 19.32 -2.82
C GLN A 133 11.17 20.62 -2.84
N LEU A 134 10.45 20.89 -1.77
CA LEU A 134 9.66 22.09 -1.58
C LEU A 134 10.55 23.31 -1.23
N PRO A 135 10.04 24.56 -1.37
CA PRO A 135 10.77 25.75 -0.98
C PRO A 135 11.21 25.78 0.48
N ASN A 136 10.51 25.08 1.38
CA ASN A 136 10.89 24.93 2.79
C ASN A 136 12.00 23.90 3.03
N GLY A 137 12.61 23.36 1.96
CA GLY A 137 13.68 22.38 2.01
C GLY A 137 13.23 20.93 2.23
N ARG A 138 11.95 20.67 2.52
CA ARG A 138 11.44 19.31 2.73
C ARG A 138 11.17 18.61 1.40
N TYR A 139 11.41 17.31 1.38
CA TYR A 139 10.97 16.46 0.28
C TYR A 139 9.51 16.08 0.44
N THR A 140 8.79 15.98 -0.67
CA THR A 140 7.44 15.42 -0.70
C THR A 140 7.24 14.54 -1.94
N ILE A 141 6.23 13.68 -1.86
CA ILE A 141 5.73 12.93 -3.00
C ILE A 141 4.56 13.70 -3.59
N CYS A 142 4.49 13.79 -4.91
CA CYS A 142 3.32 14.33 -5.60
C CYS A 142 2.74 13.33 -6.60
N ASN A 143 1.47 13.56 -6.94
CA ASN A 143 0.73 12.72 -7.86
C ASN A 143 1.50 12.51 -9.17
N SER A 144 1.45 11.29 -9.69
CA SER A 144 1.98 11.00 -11.02
C SER A 144 1.14 11.68 -12.10
N VAL A 145 1.66 11.76 -13.32
CA VAL A 145 0.89 12.29 -14.47
C VAL A 145 -0.29 11.40 -14.87
N THR A 146 -0.37 10.19 -14.35
CA THR A 146 -1.44 9.23 -14.63
C THR A 146 -2.29 8.97 -13.37
N ALA A 147 -3.40 9.68 -13.23
CA ALA A 147 -4.29 9.57 -12.06
C ALA A 147 -4.78 8.13 -11.78
N LYS A 148 -5.02 7.34 -12.85
CA LYS A 148 -5.50 5.95 -12.71
C LYS A 148 -4.48 4.99 -12.11
N LYS A 149 -3.19 5.32 -12.18
CA LYS A 149 -2.08 4.48 -11.69
C LYS A 149 -1.31 5.15 -10.56
N ASP A 150 -1.79 6.29 -10.07
CA ASP A 150 -1.16 7.00 -8.97
C ASP A 150 -1.00 6.11 -7.75
N GLN A 151 0.21 6.07 -7.19
CA GLN A 151 0.58 5.21 -6.07
C GLN A 151 1.03 6.01 -4.84
N THR A 152 0.81 7.32 -4.84
CA THR A 152 1.18 8.20 -3.71
C THR A 152 0.54 7.76 -2.39
N TYR A 153 -0.69 7.24 -2.45
CA TYR A 153 -1.39 6.70 -1.29
C TYR A 153 -0.58 5.61 -0.55
N ALA A 154 0.11 4.75 -1.28
CA ALA A 154 0.88 3.66 -0.69
C ALA A 154 2.27 4.09 -0.20
N LEU A 155 2.67 5.35 -0.44
CA LEU A 155 3.99 5.88 -0.15
C LEU A 155 3.99 7.02 0.90
N TYR A 156 2.82 7.38 1.44
CA TYR A 156 2.63 8.56 2.29
C TYR A 156 3.49 8.57 3.56
N ASN A 157 3.95 7.42 4.01
CA ASN A 157 4.64 7.26 5.29
C ASN A 157 6.18 7.18 5.17
N LEU A 158 6.74 7.59 4.01
CA LEU A 158 8.18 7.71 3.85
C LEU A 158 8.72 8.92 4.61
N THR A 159 9.85 8.74 5.26
CA THR A 159 10.53 9.80 6.01
C THR A 159 11.32 10.74 5.10
N GLN A 160 11.74 11.89 5.60
CA GLN A 160 12.57 12.84 4.84
C GLN A 160 13.91 12.23 4.39
N ASP A 161 14.55 11.45 5.26
CA ASP A 161 15.77 10.73 4.93
C ASP A 161 15.54 9.73 3.80
N GLN A 162 14.50 8.91 3.89
CA GLN A 162 14.13 7.95 2.86
C GLN A 162 13.82 8.63 1.52
N LEU A 163 13.10 9.74 1.53
CA LEU A 163 12.77 10.51 0.32
C LEU A 163 14.00 11.09 -0.35
N SER A 164 14.98 11.58 0.42
CA SER A 164 16.22 12.15 -0.11
C SER A 164 17.10 11.12 -0.85
N HIS A 165 16.91 9.83 -0.55
CA HIS A 165 17.62 8.71 -1.18
C HIS A 165 16.75 7.90 -2.16
N THR A 166 15.65 8.49 -2.65
CA THR A 166 14.68 7.76 -3.50
C THR A 166 14.54 8.40 -4.87
N LEU A 167 14.51 7.55 -5.91
CA LEU A 167 14.20 7.94 -7.27
C LEU A 167 12.97 7.18 -7.78
N LEU A 168 12.02 7.90 -8.40
CA LEU A 168 10.81 7.36 -9.00
C LEU A 168 10.74 7.73 -10.48
N PRO A 169 11.55 7.11 -11.36
CA PRO A 169 11.83 7.60 -12.69
C PRO A 169 10.64 7.50 -13.67
N ILE A 170 9.58 6.74 -13.32
CA ILE A 170 8.40 6.60 -14.19
C ILE A 170 7.23 7.49 -13.78
N GLY A 171 7.36 8.30 -12.73
CA GLY A 171 6.30 9.18 -12.25
C GLY A 171 5.82 10.22 -13.26
N ASP A 172 6.68 10.61 -14.20
CA ASP A 172 6.39 11.56 -15.29
C ASP A 172 5.90 10.89 -16.58
N TYR A 173 5.63 9.57 -16.56
CA TYR A 173 5.17 8.81 -17.71
C TYR A 173 3.79 8.20 -17.46
N THR A 174 2.97 8.17 -18.52
CA THR A 174 1.74 7.38 -18.49
C THR A 174 2.07 5.89 -18.65
N LYS A 175 1.14 5.01 -18.26
CA LYS A 175 1.33 3.56 -18.42
C LYS A 175 1.58 3.15 -19.88
N ASP A 176 0.92 3.84 -20.82
CA ASP A 176 1.08 3.57 -22.25
C ASP A 176 2.47 3.98 -22.74
N GLN A 177 2.98 5.12 -22.28
CA GLN A 177 4.36 5.55 -22.57
C GLN A 177 5.39 4.57 -21.98
N VAL A 178 5.19 4.08 -20.75
CA VAL A 178 6.07 3.05 -20.15
C VAL A 178 6.07 1.78 -20.99
N ARG A 179 4.91 1.31 -21.47
CA ARG A 179 4.82 0.13 -22.37
C ARG A 179 5.45 0.39 -23.74
N GLU A 180 5.30 1.59 -24.27
CA GLU A 180 5.95 1.99 -25.53
C GLU A 180 7.48 1.97 -25.41
N ILE A 181 8.03 2.55 -24.33
CA ILE A 181 9.47 2.48 -24.03
C ILE A 181 9.92 1.02 -23.92
N ALA A 182 9.23 0.20 -23.13
CA ALA A 182 9.54 -1.22 -22.98
C ALA A 182 9.57 -1.97 -24.33
N SER A 183 8.62 -1.67 -25.21
CA SER A 183 8.53 -2.27 -26.54
C SER A 183 9.67 -1.80 -27.46
N LYS A 184 10.01 -0.51 -27.44
CA LYS A 184 11.10 0.06 -28.24
C LYS A 184 12.46 -0.53 -27.89
N ILE A 185 12.71 -0.80 -26.61
CA ILE A 185 13.98 -1.37 -26.15
C ILE A 185 13.97 -2.92 -26.12
N GLY A 186 12.86 -3.54 -26.58
CA GLY A 186 12.77 -4.99 -26.73
C GLY A 186 12.71 -5.77 -25.43
N ILE A 187 12.23 -5.17 -24.32
CA ILE A 187 12.09 -5.87 -23.04
C ILE A 187 11.00 -6.96 -23.15
N THR A 188 11.34 -8.19 -22.80
CA THR A 188 10.48 -9.37 -22.92
C THR A 188 9.19 -9.28 -22.13
N VAL A 189 9.18 -8.52 -21.02
CA VAL A 189 8.03 -8.34 -20.11
C VAL A 189 7.07 -7.22 -20.50
N ALA A 190 7.24 -6.56 -21.65
CA ALA A 190 6.42 -5.41 -22.09
C ALA A 190 4.91 -5.70 -22.12
N LYS A 191 4.50 -6.95 -22.37
CA LYS A 191 3.10 -7.40 -22.45
C LYS A 191 2.58 -8.02 -21.15
N LYS A 192 3.39 -8.14 -20.10
CA LYS A 192 2.97 -8.77 -18.83
C LYS A 192 1.87 -7.93 -18.17
N PRO A 193 0.78 -8.55 -17.69
CA PRO A 193 -0.26 -7.83 -16.96
C PRO A 193 0.26 -7.31 -15.61
N ASP A 194 -0.38 -6.24 -15.11
CA ASP A 194 -0.06 -5.70 -13.78
C ASP A 194 -0.60 -6.64 -12.69
N SER A 195 0.12 -6.74 -11.57
CA SER A 195 -0.41 -7.40 -10.36
C SER A 195 -1.54 -6.55 -9.77
N MET A 196 -2.71 -7.13 -9.59
CA MET A 196 -3.92 -6.42 -9.12
C MET A 196 -4.25 -6.71 -7.66
N GLU A 197 -3.72 -7.82 -7.10
CA GLU A 197 -4.10 -8.34 -5.79
C GLU A 197 -2.93 -8.25 -4.78
N ILE A 198 -3.21 -8.53 -3.52
CA ILE A 198 -2.19 -8.67 -2.47
C ILE A 198 -1.26 -9.82 -2.87
N CYS A 199 0.03 -9.53 -2.99
CA CYS A 199 1.01 -10.44 -3.61
C CYS A 199 1.16 -11.80 -2.92
N PHE A 200 0.79 -11.92 -1.65
CA PHE A 200 0.81 -13.16 -0.87
C PHE A 200 -0.59 -13.78 -0.63
N ILE A 201 -1.65 -13.17 -1.18
CA ILE A 201 -3.04 -13.70 -1.13
C ILE A 201 -3.67 -13.57 -2.53
N PRO A 202 -3.21 -14.35 -3.51
CA PRO A 202 -3.66 -14.22 -4.89
C PRO A 202 -5.10 -14.67 -5.13
N ASP A 203 -5.64 -15.47 -4.22
CA ASP A 203 -7.01 -16.01 -4.24
C ASP A 203 -8.04 -15.10 -3.56
N ASN A 204 -7.63 -13.97 -2.98
CA ASN A 204 -8.46 -13.05 -2.20
C ASN A 204 -9.14 -13.70 -0.97
N ASP A 205 -8.70 -14.87 -0.54
CA ASP A 205 -9.18 -15.55 0.67
C ASP A 205 -8.34 -15.13 1.88
N TYR A 206 -8.57 -13.92 2.38
CA TYR A 206 -7.83 -13.36 3.53
C TYR A 206 -7.99 -14.19 4.80
N ALA A 207 -9.23 -14.64 5.09
CA ALA A 207 -9.50 -15.44 6.27
C ALA A 207 -8.88 -16.84 6.19
N GLY A 208 -8.96 -17.48 5.02
CA GLY A 208 -8.28 -18.75 4.76
C GLY A 208 -6.76 -18.62 4.87
N PHE A 209 -6.17 -17.53 4.35
CA PHE A 209 -4.74 -17.23 4.51
C PHE A 209 -4.36 -17.12 5.98
N ILE A 210 -5.11 -16.32 6.78
CA ILE A 210 -4.85 -16.17 8.23
C ILE A 210 -4.90 -17.52 8.94
N THR A 211 -5.89 -18.35 8.62
CA THR A 211 -6.05 -19.69 9.19
C THR A 211 -4.87 -20.59 8.82
N ARG A 212 -4.46 -20.64 7.56
CA ARG A 212 -3.33 -21.45 7.08
C ARG A 212 -2.00 -21.01 7.71
N GLU A 213 -1.76 -19.70 7.75
CA GLU A 213 -0.48 -19.15 8.23
C GLU A 213 -0.30 -19.28 9.74
N THR A 214 -1.38 -19.20 10.52
CA THR A 214 -1.28 -19.09 11.98
C THR A 214 -1.95 -20.22 12.76
N GLY A 215 -2.69 -21.12 12.09
CA GLY A 215 -3.56 -22.08 12.77
C GLY A 215 -4.75 -21.45 13.52
N TYR A 216 -4.99 -20.13 13.32
CA TYR A 216 -6.06 -19.43 13.99
C TYR A 216 -7.44 -19.97 13.56
N THR A 217 -8.23 -20.38 14.53
CA THR A 217 -9.61 -20.81 14.30
C THR A 217 -10.56 -19.64 14.56
N SER A 218 -11.30 -19.24 13.54
CA SER A 218 -12.33 -18.21 13.68
C SER A 218 -13.38 -18.59 14.67
N VAL A 219 -13.74 -17.68 15.58
CA VAL A 219 -14.82 -17.86 16.57
C VAL A 219 -16.10 -17.26 16.01
N PRO A 220 -17.16 -18.08 15.75
CA PRO A 220 -18.45 -17.55 15.32
C PRO A 220 -19.06 -16.61 16.36
N GLY A 221 -19.65 -15.49 15.86
CA GLY A 221 -20.27 -14.46 16.69
C GLY A 221 -21.64 -14.03 16.16
N ASN A 222 -22.12 -12.90 16.62
CA ASN A 222 -23.43 -12.39 16.25
C ASN A 222 -23.34 -11.25 15.23
N PHE A 223 -24.16 -11.32 14.20
CA PHE A 223 -24.57 -10.11 13.50
C PHE A 223 -25.63 -9.40 14.34
N ILE A 224 -25.42 -8.11 14.58
CA ILE A 224 -26.38 -7.24 15.25
C ILE A 224 -26.77 -6.09 14.32
N ASP A 225 -27.98 -5.56 14.48
CA ASP A 225 -28.39 -4.33 13.84
C ASP A 225 -27.80 -3.09 14.55
N VAL A 226 -28.04 -1.89 14.02
CA VAL A 226 -27.57 -0.62 14.63
C VAL A 226 -28.17 -0.34 15.99
N ASN A 227 -29.30 -1.01 16.37
CA ASN A 227 -29.96 -0.92 17.65
C ASN A 227 -29.48 -1.97 18.66
N GLY A 228 -28.59 -2.88 18.26
CA GLY A 228 -28.05 -3.95 19.08
C GLY A 228 -28.86 -5.25 19.09
N ASN A 229 -29.88 -5.40 18.23
CA ASN A 229 -30.63 -6.63 18.11
C ASN A 229 -29.86 -7.66 17.31
N VAL A 230 -29.84 -8.92 17.77
CA VAL A 230 -29.22 -10.02 17.04
C VAL A 230 -30.08 -10.38 15.82
N ILE A 231 -29.47 -10.33 14.64
CA ILE A 231 -30.11 -10.60 13.33
C ILE A 231 -29.55 -11.82 12.60
N GLY A 232 -28.52 -12.45 13.16
CA GLY A 232 -27.89 -13.64 12.57
C GLY A 232 -26.60 -14.04 13.25
N ARG A 233 -25.91 -15.03 12.66
CA ARG A 233 -24.61 -15.52 13.13
C ARG A 233 -23.57 -15.38 12.03
N HIS A 234 -22.35 -14.96 12.38
CA HIS A 234 -21.21 -14.87 11.47
C HIS A 234 -20.14 -15.93 11.79
N GLN A 235 -19.20 -16.12 10.85
CA GLN A 235 -18.15 -17.15 10.95
C GLN A 235 -16.89 -16.70 11.72
N GLY A 236 -16.87 -15.46 12.20
CA GLY A 236 -15.75 -14.83 12.89
C GLY A 236 -15.41 -13.48 12.26
N ILE A 237 -14.94 -12.51 13.08
CA ILE A 237 -14.72 -11.12 12.66
C ILE A 237 -13.70 -10.96 11.54
N ILE A 238 -12.73 -11.88 11.39
CA ILE A 238 -11.71 -11.83 10.35
C ILE A 238 -12.25 -11.97 8.91
N HIS A 239 -13.50 -12.37 8.75
CA HIS A 239 -14.18 -12.50 7.45
C HIS A 239 -14.83 -11.21 6.96
N TYR A 240 -14.80 -10.13 7.77
CA TYR A 240 -15.60 -8.93 7.51
C TYR A 240 -14.74 -7.67 7.51
N THR A 241 -15.20 -6.70 6.71
CA THR A 241 -14.59 -5.37 6.59
C THR A 241 -15.68 -4.32 6.57
N VAL A 242 -15.46 -3.18 7.20
CA VAL A 242 -16.41 -2.05 7.19
C VAL A 242 -16.73 -1.63 5.75
N GLY A 243 -18.01 -1.49 5.44
CA GLY A 243 -18.53 -1.20 4.11
C GLY A 243 -18.80 -2.43 3.24
N GLN A 244 -18.45 -3.65 3.70
CA GLN A 244 -18.70 -4.90 2.97
C GLN A 244 -20.21 -5.13 2.82
N ARG A 245 -20.63 -5.52 1.59
CA ARG A 245 -22.04 -5.84 1.25
C ARG A 245 -22.23 -7.32 0.91
N LYS A 246 -21.27 -7.92 0.22
CA LYS A 246 -21.36 -9.32 -0.27
C LYS A 246 -20.81 -10.28 0.78
N GLY A 247 -21.29 -11.54 0.75
CA GLY A 247 -20.76 -12.61 1.60
C GLY A 247 -21.22 -12.55 3.07
N LEU A 248 -22.27 -11.78 3.40
CA LEU A 248 -22.78 -11.70 4.78
C LEU A 248 -23.60 -12.94 5.15
N GLY A 249 -24.21 -13.64 4.18
CA GLY A 249 -25.08 -14.79 4.48
C GLY A 249 -26.39 -14.44 5.16
N LEU A 250 -26.82 -13.17 5.11
CA LEU A 250 -28.04 -12.65 5.73
C LEU A 250 -29.16 -12.48 4.70
N ALA A 251 -30.35 -12.97 5.00
CA ALA A 251 -31.56 -12.85 4.18
C ALA A 251 -32.46 -11.74 4.71
N LEU A 252 -32.07 -10.46 4.54
CA LEU A 252 -32.79 -9.31 5.08
C LEU A 252 -33.79 -8.67 4.12
N GLY A 253 -33.92 -9.18 2.87
CA GLY A 253 -34.80 -8.61 1.86
C GLY A 253 -34.39 -7.24 1.30
N LYS A 254 -33.31 -6.64 1.82
CA LYS A 254 -32.73 -5.37 1.38
C LYS A 254 -31.22 -5.42 1.41
N PRO A 255 -30.53 -4.56 0.63
CA PRO A 255 -29.06 -4.43 0.75
C PRO A 255 -28.66 -4.05 2.16
N ALA A 256 -27.66 -4.76 2.72
CA ALA A 256 -27.13 -4.52 4.03
C ALA A 256 -25.60 -4.44 3.98
N PHE A 257 -25.02 -3.70 4.91
CA PHE A 257 -23.59 -3.37 4.93
C PHE A 257 -23.02 -3.56 6.33
N VAL A 258 -21.75 -3.95 6.40
CA VAL A 258 -20.98 -3.90 7.65
C VAL A 258 -20.75 -2.44 8.02
N VAL A 259 -21.26 -2.01 9.16
CA VAL A 259 -21.11 -0.64 9.69
C VAL A 259 -19.93 -0.56 10.64
N ALA A 260 -19.79 -1.57 11.52
CA ALA A 260 -18.69 -1.66 12.48
C ALA A 260 -18.36 -3.11 12.81
N ILE A 261 -17.16 -3.35 13.31
CA ILE A 261 -16.73 -4.62 13.89
C ILE A 261 -16.37 -4.33 15.35
N ARG A 262 -16.90 -5.15 16.28
CA ARG A 262 -16.67 -5.04 17.73
C ARG A 262 -15.93 -6.28 18.22
N PRO A 263 -14.60 -6.27 18.26
CA PRO A 263 -13.81 -7.45 18.61
C PRO A 263 -14.07 -7.93 20.05
N GLU A 264 -14.29 -6.99 20.97
CA GLU A 264 -14.47 -7.24 22.40
C GLU A 264 -15.71 -8.10 22.70
N THR A 265 -16.76 -7.93 21.90
CA THR A 265 -18.01 -8.69 22.03
C THR A 265 -18.19 -9.74 20.93
N ASN A 266 -17.20 -9.83 20.00
CA ASN A 266 -17.26 -10.66 18.81
C ASN A 266 -18.55 -10.43 17.98
N GLU A 267 -18.86 -9.17 17.72
CA GLU A 267 -20.04 -8.74 16.98
C GLU A 267 -19.68 -8.00 15.70
N VAL A 268 -20.49 -8.19 14.66
CA VAL A 268 -20.45 -7.43 13.42
C VAL A 268 -21.76 -6.65 13.28
N VAL A 269 -21.65 -5.33 13.30
CA VAL A 269 -22.80 -4.41 13.19
C VAL A 269 -23.20 -4.27 11.73
N ILE A 270 -24.46 -4.52 11.45
CA ILE A 270 -25.06 -4.45 10.11
C ILE A 270 -26.08 -3.30 10.07
N GLY A 271 -26.00 -2.51 9.01
CA GLY A 271 -26.91 -1.38 8.78
C GLY A 271 -27.23 -1.15 7.32
N ASP A 272 -27.92 -0.06 7.06
CA ASP A 272 -28.27 0.40 5.72
C ASP A 272 -27.10 1.18 5.08
N ASN A 273 -27.27 1.58 3.82
CA ASN A 273 -26.20 2.35 3.13
C ASN A 273 -25.92 3.71 3.79
N SER A 274 -26.91 4.34 4.42
CA SER A 274 -26.73 5.60 5.16
C SER A 274 -25.82 5.46 6.38
N ASP A 275 -25.87 4.29 7.04
CA ASP A 275 -25.16 4.04 8.30
C ASP A 275 -23.65 3.86 8.13
N VAL A 276 -23.16 3.66 6.89
CA VAL A 276 -21.73 3.52 6.60
C VAL A 276 -21.05 4.86 6.28
N PHE A 277 -21.76 5.98 6.32
CA PHE A 277 -21.19 7.30 6.11
C PHE A 277 -20.78 7.95 7.42
N SER A 278 -19.61 8.57 7.44
CA SER A 278 -19.13 9.33 8.59
C SER A 278 -18.58 10.69 8.16
N PRO A 279 -18.95 11.77 8.85
CA PRO A 279 -18.38 13.10 8.60
C PRO A 279 -16.99 13.28 9.22
N LYS A 280 -16.59 12.38 10.13
CA LYS A 280 -15.36 12.52 10.92
C LYS A 280 -14.64 11.20 11.09
N LEU A 281 -13.33 11.26 11.19
CA LEU A 281 -12.46 10.15 11.61
C LEU A 281 -11.28 10.65 12.46
N TYR A 282 -10.63 9.71 13.12
CA TYR A 282 -9.40 9.90 13.84
C TYR A 282 -8.30 9.02 13.24
N ALA A 283 -7.06 9.53 13.25
CA ALA A 283 -5.89 8.78 12.77
C ALA A 283 -4.69 8.98 13.70
N ASN A 284 -3.94 7.93 13.91
CA ASN A 284 -2.68 7.94 14.66
C ASN A 284 -1.49 7.47 13.80
N ASN A 285 -0.32 7.22 14.40
CA ASN A 285 0.90 6.87 13.68
C ASN A 285 1.19 7.85 12.53
N LEU A 286 1.14 9.13 12.86
CA LEU A 286 1.22 10.22 11.89
C LEU A 286 2.61 10.35 11.27
N ASN A 287 2.64 10.62 9.97
CA ASN A 287 3.82 11.06 9.24
C ASN A 287 3.49 12.29 8.42
N PHE A 288 4.11 13.42 8.70
CA PHE A 288 4.00 14.65 7.91
C PHE A 288 5.17 14.74 6.94
N MET A 289 4.84 14.85 5.66
CA MET A 289 5.81 14.83 4.58
C MET A 289 6.19 16.26 4.14
N SER A 290 5.20 17.06 3.73
CA SER A 290 5.43 18.40 3.20
C SER A 290 5.57 19.49 4.28
N ILE A 291 5.11 19.23 5.50
CA ILE A 291 5.22 20.11 6.67
C ILE A 291 5.94 19.41 7.82
N PRO A 292 6.61 20.12 8.73
CA PRO A 292 7.27 19.52 9.90
C PRO A 292 6.27 19.05 10.96
N SER A 293 5.21 19.80 11.16
CA SER A 293 4.13 19.55 12.13
C SER A 293 2.84 20.22 11.67
N LEU A 294 1.72 19.82 12.24
CA LEU A 294 0.44 20.49 12.04
C LEU A 294 0.17 21.43 13.21
N GLU A 295 0.08 22.72 12.92
CA GLU A 295 -0.26 23.76 13.89
C GLU A 295 -1.65 24.33 13.59
N GLY A 296 -2.56 24.26 14.58
CA GLY A 296 -3.94 24.71 14.42
C GLY A 296 -4.77 23.84 13.45
N GLU A 297 -5.65 24.48 12.71
CA GLU A 297 -6.50 23.83 11.71
C GLU A 297 -5.95 24.08 10.30
N MET A 298 -6.05 23.06 9.44
CA MET A 298 -5.62 23.15 8.04
C MET A 298 -6.66 22.50 7.12
N ARG A 299 -6.81 23.06 5.93
CA ARG A 299 -7.61 22.45 4.86
C ARG A 299 -6.76 21.50 4.05
N ALA A 300 -7.30 20.30 3.77
CA ALA A 300 -6.63 19.29 2.97
C ALA A 300 -7.65 18.47 2.18
N LYS A 301 -7.18 17.70 1.21
CA LYS A 301 -7.94 16.65 0.57
C LYS A 301 -7.57 15.32 1.20
N GLY A 302 -8.54 14.62 1.84
CA GLY A 302 -8.32 13.35 2.54
C GLY A 302 -8.75 12.13 1.74
N LYS A 303 -7.86 11.14 1.54
CA LYS A 303 -8.18 9.81 1.00
C LYS A 303 -8.15 8.80 2.13
N ILE A 304 -9.21 7.99 2.26
CA ILE A 304 -9.36 7.00 3.34
C ILE A 304 -9.13 5.55 2.90
N ARG A 305 -8.84 5.32 1.63
CA ARG A 305 -8.42 4.05 1.01
C ARG A 305 -7.85 4.32 -0.38
N TYR A 306 -7.15 3.35 -0.94
CA TYR A 306 -6.50 3.50 -2.25
C TYR A 306 -7.46 3.94 -3.36
N SER A 307 -8.63 3.31 -3.46
CA SER A 307 -9.65 3.60 -4.49
C SER A 307 -10.51 4.84 -4.22
N HIS A 308 -10.34 5.51 -3.07
CA HIS A 308 -11.09 6.74 -2.76
C HIS A 308 -10.53 7.91 -3.57
N GLU A 309 -11.38 8.70 -4.20
CA GLU A 309 -10.96 9.87 -5.00
C GLU A 309 -10.43 11.02 -4.12
N GLY A 310 -10.72 10.96 -2.83
CA GLY A 310 -10.42 12.00 -1.84
C GLY A 310 -11.53 13.03 -1.73
N ALA A 311 -11.80 13.49 -0.51
CA ALA A 311 -12.78 14.50 -0.17
C ALA A 311 -12.12 15.65 0.59
N MET A 312 -12.65 16.86 0.44
CA MET A 312 -12.16 18.03 1.19
C MET A 312 -12.49 17.89 2.66
N CYS A 313 -11.53 18.23 3.50
CA CYS A 313 -11.64 18.13 4.94
C CYS A 313 -10.86 19.23 5.66
N THR A 314 -11.22 19.45 6.90
CA THR A 314 -10.43 20.21 7.87
C THR A 314 -9.74 19.22 8.82
N ILE A 315 -8.46 19.41 9.03
CA ILE A 315 -7.64 18.57 9.91
C ILE A 315 -7.09 19.42 11.06
N ARG A 316 -6.97 18.79 12.24
CA ARG A 316 -6.31 19.36 13.41
C ARG A 316 -5.74 18.27 14.30
N MET A 317 -4.78 18.58 15.13
CA MET A 317 -4.37 17.67 16.19
C MET A 317 -5.48 17.59 17.24
N PHE A 318 -5.92 16.39 17.57
CA PHE A 318 -6.86 16.12 18.67
C PHE A 318 -6.10 16.00 19.99
N ASP A 319 -4.96 15.33 19.96
CA ASP A 319 -3.96 15.24 21.02
C ASP A 319 -2.55 15.14 20.40
N GLU A 320 -1.52 14.85 21.20
CA GLU A 320 -0.13 14.79 20.73
C GLU A 320 0.13 13.77 19.63
N ASN A 321 -0.67 12.70 19.55
CA ASN A 321 -0.45 11.56 18.67
C ASN A 321 -1.63 11.28 17.71
N THR A 322 -2.74 11.98 17.90
CA THR A 322 -4.00 11.73 17.19
C THR A 322 -4.40 12.96 16.38
N LEU A 323 -4.67 12.75 15.10
CA LEU A 323 -5.23 13.74 14.19
C LEU A 323 -6.73 13.52 14.07
N GLU A 324 -7.51 14.59 14.18
CA GLU A 324 -8.92 14.64 13.83
C GLU A 324 -9.07 15.15 12.39
N CYS A 325 -9.86 14.43 11.59
CA CYS A 325 -10.21 14.83 10.23
C CYS A 325 -11.74 14.94 10.11
N THR A 326 -12.22 16.12 9.81
CA THR A 326 -13.66 16.40 9.57
C THR A 326 -13.87 16.73 8.10
N PHE A 327 -14.65 15.91 7.42
CA PHE A 327 -14.97 16.07 6.01
C PHE A 327 -16.11 17.06 5.80
N ASP A 328 -16.08 17.79 4.68
CA ASP A 328 -17.17 18.71 4.30
C ASP A 328 -18.47 17.94 4.03
N GLU A 329 -18.34 16.79 3.37
CA GLU A 329 -19.42 15.85 3.11
C GLU A 329 -19.05 14.48 3.70
N PRO A 330 -19.99 13.77 4.34
CA PRO A 330 -19.71 12.47 4.93
C PRO A 330 -19.11 11.48 3.93
N VAL A 331 -18.06 10.79 4.30
CA VAL A 331 -17.37 9.80 3.47
C VAL A 331 -17.79 8.39 3.82
N ARG A 332 -17.84 7.53 2.79
CA ARG A 332 -18.33 6.17 2.94
C ARG A 332 -17.27 5.22 3.46
N ALA A 333 -17.61 4.38 4.44
CA ALA A 333 -16.84 3.26 4.96
C ALA A 333 -15.45 3.69 5.47
N VAL A 334 -15.44 4.53 6.49
CA VAL A 334 -14.25 4.81 7.30
C VAL A 334 -13.86 3.51 8.00
N THR A 335 -12.69 2.96 7.61
CA THR A 335 -12.31 1.62 8.03
C THR A 335 -11.06 1.67 8.90
N PRO A 336 -11.15 1.27 10.19
CA PRO A 336 -9.99 1.18 11.07
C PRO A 336 -8.90 0.25 10.48
N GLY A 337 -7.64 0.67 10.58
CA GLY A 337 -6.49 -0.02 9.99
C GLY A 337 -6.11 0.44 8.58
N GLN A 338 -7.03 1.10 7.84
CA GLN A 338 -6.68 1.78 6.59
C GLN A 338 -5.93 3.09 6.86
N ALA A 339 -5.28 3.64 5.83
CA ALA A 339 -4.62 4.93 5.95
C ALA A 339 -5.57 6.09 5.62
N LEU A 340 -5.49 7.16 6.40
CA LEU A 340 -5.85 8.50 5.98
C LEU A 340 -4.62 9.12 5.32
N VAL A 341 -4.70 9.45 4.03
CA VAL A 341 -3.63 10.17 3.33
C VAL A 341 -4.13 11.54 2.92
N LEU A 342 -3.39 12.55 3.29
CA LEU A 342 -3.74 13.96 3.15
C LEU A 342 -2.93 14.58 2.02
N TYR A 343 -3.58 15.44 1.24
CA TYR A 343 -2.99 16.12 0.09
C TYR A 343 -3.25 17.62 0.17
N ASP A 344 -2.22 18.39 -0.22
CA ASP A 344 -2.33 19.81 -0.54
C ASP A 344 -2.02 19.98 -2.03
N GLY A 345 -3.05 20.25 -2.82
CA GLY A 345 -2.98 20.13 -4.28
C GLY A 345 -2.56 18.71 -4.70
N ASP A 346 -1.47 18.63 -5.47
CA ASP A 346 -0.88 17.35 -5.92
C ASP A 346 0.10 16.77 -4.91
N ASN A 347 0.49 17.51 -3.87
CA ASN A 347 1.50 17.08 -2.92
C ASN A 347 0.89 16.26 -1.78
N VAL A 348 1.58 15.21 -1.38
CA VAL A 348 1.25 14.50 -0.16
C VAL A 348 1.66 15.36 1.05
N LEU A 349 0.66 15.81 1.79
CA LEU A 349 0.87 16.54 3.05
C LEU A 349 1.42 15.61 4.13
N GLY A 350 0.88 14.40 4.18
CA GLY A 350 1.17 13.37 5.16
C GLY A 350 0.00 12.43 5.33
N GLY A 351 -0.08 11.78 6.50
CA GLY A 351 -1.19 10.88 6.80
C GLY A 351 -0.99 10.11 8.09
N GLY A 352 -1.88 9.16 8.34
CA GLY A 352 -1.84 8.29 9.51
C GLY A 352 -2.72 7.06 9.34
N THR A 353 -2.73 6.20 10.36
CA THR A 353 -3.58 5.01 10.40
C THR A 353 -4.93 5.37 11.03
N ILE A 354 -6.04 5.07 10.37
CA ILE A 354 -7.41 5.28 10.87
C ILE A 354 -7.65 4.36 12.08
N ILE A 355 -8.18 4.95 13.18
CA ILE A 355 -8.50 4.26 14.43
C ILE A 355 -9.98 4.27 14.74
#